data_52b64b4f8716456e63ba9e14e9f50372
#
_entry.id   52b64b4f8716456e63ba9e14e9f50372
#
_cell.length_a   1.000
_cell.length_b   1.000
_cell.length_c   1.000
_cell.angle_alpha   90.00
_cell.angle_beta   90.00
_cell.angle_gamma   90.00
#
_symmetry.space_group_name_H-M   'P 1'
#
loop_
_entity.id
_entity.type
_entity.pdbx_description
1 polymer ?
#
loop_
_entity_poly.entity_id
_entity_poly.type
_entity_poly.pdbx_seq_one_letter_code
_entity_poly.pdbx_strand_id
1 'polypeptide(L)'
;MQRTAIGLALVWVALLAPVADAHHSYAMYDGSVYKVFTGVIVRIIPNAAHFEMHFVPLNEQRDALVRDDKGQPLVWVAQMESAAQALKDGVTRESFPQGTVFSMGIHPRRDGKPAGDRGMSGLFQCAKGTKPEPGKHCDSVAGNKAFGAGEIPKEGAA
;
A
#
# COMPACT_ATOMS: atom_id res chain seq x y z
N MET A 1 -61.34 -1.66 36.49
CA MET A 1 -60.39 -2.68 36.05
C MET A 1 -59.82 -2.25 34.72
N GLN A 2 -58.72 -1.53 34.71
CA GLN A 2 -57.98 -1.14 33.51
C GLN A 2 -56.49 -1.36 33.81
N ARG A 3 -55.94 -2.43 33.27
CA ARG A 3 -54.54 -2.76 33.44
C ARG A 3 -53.90 -3.03 32.07
N THR A 4 -52.83 -2.30 31.80
CA THR A 4 -51.66 -2.69 31.05
C THR A 4 -51.76 -2.90 29.55
N ALA A 5 -51.39 -1.84 28.81
CA ALA A 5 -50.87 -1.92 27.45
C ALA A 5 -49.75 -0.87 27.22
N ILE A 6 -48.71 -0.88 28.08
CA ILE A 6 -47.50 -0.03 27.91
C ILE A 6 -46.30 -0.94 28.12
N GLY A 7 -46.02 -1.76 27.13
CA GLY A 7 -44.89 -2.69 27.30
C GLY A 7 -44.24 -3.21 26.02
N LEU A 8 -44.63 -2.78 24.84
CA LEU A 8 -44.11 -3.37 23.61
C LEU A 8 -43.53 -2.37 22.59
N ALA A 9 -43.36 -1.10 22.94
CA ALA A 9 -42.90 -0.08 21.98
C ALA A 9 -41.39 0.26 22.05
N LEU A 10 -40.64 -0.34 22.97
CA LEU A 10 -39.26 0.04 23.26
C LEU A 10 -38.17 -0.91 22.68
N VAL A 11 -38.54 -2.00 22.02
CA VAL A 11 -37.56 -2.99 21.52
C VAL A 11 -37.18 -2.80 20.04
N TRP A 12 -37.86 -1.95 19.27
CA TRP A 12 -37.67 -1.82 17.83
C TRP A 12 -36.74 -0.68 17.39
N VAL A 13 -36.21 0.14 18.27
CA VAL A 13 -35.30 1.25 17.93
C VAL A 13 -33.82 0.85 17.92
N ALA A 14 -33.47 -0.31 18.47
CA ALA A 14 -32.07 -0.74 18.60
C ALA A 14 -31.48 -1.44 17.33
N LEU A 15 -32.27 -1.64 16.25
CA LEU A 15 -31.86 -2.39 15.07
C LEU A 15 -31.53 -1.51 13.85
N LEU A 16 -31.51 -0.20 14.00
CA LEU A 16 -31.10 0.76 12.96
C LEU A 16 -29.76 1.43 13.30
N ALA A 17 -28.82 0.68 13.89
CA ALA A 17 -27.45 1.13 13.88
C ALA A 17 -26.99 1.14 12.41
N PRO A 18 -26.57 2.29 11.83
CA PRO A 18 -25.97 2.29 10.50
C PRO A 18 -24.76 1.37 10.59
N VAL A 19 -24.71 0.37 9.71
CA VAL A 19 -23.50 -0.42 9.48
C VAL A 19 -22.46 0.61 9.07
N ALA A 20 -21.55 0.93 9.97
CA ALA A 20 -20.43 1.82 9.67
C ALA A 20 -19.65 1.15 8.52
N ASP A 21 -19.73 1.77 7.37
CA ASP A 21 -19.20 1.27 6.11
C ASP A 21 -17.67 1.24 6.21
N ALA A 22 -17.12 0.09 6.55
CA ALA A 22 -15.67 -0.14 6.56
C ALA A 22 -15.07 -0.16 5.14
N HIS A 23 -15.91 0.02 4.09
CA HIS A 23 -15.49 -0.01 2.69
C HIS A 23 -15.00 1.33 2.13
N HIS A 24 -15.00 2.41 2.91
CA HIS A 24 -14.56 3.73 2.42
C HIS A 24 -13.07 3.85 2.11
N SER A 25 -12.21 2.96 2.61
CA SER A 25 -10.76 3.08 2.44
C SER A 25 -10.29 2.82 1.00
N TYR A 26 -10.93 1.93 0.25
CA TYR A 26 -10.52 1.59 -1.12
C TYR A 26 -11.08 2.53 -2.19
N ALA A 27 -12.21 3.21 -1.95
CA ALA A 27 -12.82 4.12 -2.91
C ALA A 27 -11.95 5.33 -3.28
N MET A 28 -10.96 5.65 -2.44
CA MET A 28 -10.01 6.74 -2.70
C MET A 28 -8.93 6.38 -3.72
N TYR A 29 -8.73 5.10 -4.02
CA TYR A 29 -7.72 4.63 -4.95
C TYR A 29 -8.33 4.34 -6.33
N ASP A 30 -7.55 4.52 -7.38
CA ASP A 30 -7.95 4.20 -8.73
C ASP A 30 -7.56 2.77 -9.09
N GLY A 31 -8.46 1.81 -8.79
CA GLY A 31 -8.23 0.40 -9.07
C GLY A 31 -8.16 0.03 -10.56
N SER A 32 -8.40 0.98 -11.47
CA SER A 32 -8.32 0.75 -12.91
C SER A 32 -6.92 0.96 -13.50
N VAL A 33 -5.97 1.47 -12.71
CA VAL A 33 -4.61 1.73 -13.16
C VAL A 33 -3.59 1.28 -12.13
N TYR A 34 -2.40 0.92 -12.61
CA TYR A 34 -1.20 0.76 -11.81
C TYR A 34 -0.18 1.84 -12.12
N LYS A 35 0.43 2.40 -11.07
CA LYS A 35 1.75 3.05 -11.14
C LYS A 35 2.78 2.09 -10.59
N VAL A 36 3.84 1.86 -11.34
CA VAL A 36 4.91 0.95 -10.96
C VAL A 36 6.11 1.73 -10.46
N PHE A 37 6.58 1.40 -9.28
CA PHE A 37 7.72 2.07 -8.67
C PHE A 37 8.88 1.12 -8.44
N THR A 38 10.07 1.62 -8.71
CA THR A 38 11.28 1.22 -8.01
C THR A 38 11.64 2.36 -7.08
N GLY A 39 11.83 2.06 -5.80
CA GLY A 39 12.04 3.09 -4.78
C GLY A 39 12.94 2.62 -3.65
N VAL A 40 13.21 3.56 -2.75
CA VAL A 40 14.05 3.34 -1.57
C VAL A 40 13.18 3.52 -0.32
N ILE A 41 13.19 2.53 0.57
CA ILE A 41 12.43 2.56 1.82
C ILE A 41 12.94 3.69 2.72
N VAL A 42 11.99 4.50 3.19
CA VAL A 42 12.21 5.50 4.25
C VAL A 42 11.85 4.91 5.60
N ARG A 43 10.67 4.30 5.71
CA ARG A 43 10.20 3.64 6.93
C ARG A 43 9.03 2.70 6.66
N ILE A 44 8.83 1.76 7.58
CA ILE A 44 7.67 0.88 7.64
C ILE A 44 6.86 1.24 8.88
N ILE A 45 5.55 1.39 8.73
CA ILE A 45 4.61 1.61 9.84
C ILE A 45 3.62 0.45 9.88
N PRO A 46 3.83 -0.52 10.78
CA PRO A 46 2.86 -1.58 11.02
C PRO A 46 1.70 -1.00 11.83
N ASN A 47 0.56 -0.86 11.21
CA ASN A 47 -0.70 -0.48 11.86
C ASN A 47 -1.63 -1.69 11.81
N ALA A 48 -2.44 -1.89 12.85
CA ALA A 48 -3.33 -3.05 12.94
C ALA A 48 -4.32 -3.13 11.77
N ALA A 49 -4.84 -1.98 11.32
CA ALA A 49 -5.79 -1.90 10.21
C ALA A 49 -5.10 -1.86 8.84
N HIS A 50 -3.95 -1.17 8.74
CA HIS A 50 -3.23 -0.94 7.49
C HIS A 50 -1.73 -0.94 7.74
N PHE A 51 -1.01 -1.70 6.93
CA PHE A 51 0.44 -1.66 6.93
C PHE A 51 0.91 -0.63 5.89
N GLU A 52 1.82 0.26 6.25
CA GLU A 52 2.30 1.31 5.36
C GLU A 52 3.78 1.19 5.08
N MET A 53 4.14 1.25 3.81
CA MET A 53 5.51 1.43 3.34
C MET A 53 5.70 2.87 2.85
N HIS A 54 6.54 3.63 3.54
CA HIS A 54 6.94 4.98 3.12
C HIS A 54 8.24 4.88 2.34
N PHE A 55 8.26 5.42 1.13
CA PHE A 55 9.40 5.30 0.23
C PHE A 55 9.57 6.55 -0.63
N VAL A 56 10.76 6.73 -1.20
CA VAL A 56 11.02 7.73 -2.24
C VAL A 56 11.30 6.97 -3.55
N PRO A 57 10.57 7.27 -4.64
CA PRO A 57 10.86 6.67 -5.93
C PRO A 57 12.27 7.00 -6.42
N LEU A 58 12.89 6.08 -7.12
CA LEU A 58 14.02 6.35 -7.99
C LEU A 58 13.51 6.86 -9.35
N ASN A 59 14.28 7.75 -9.97
CA ASN A 59 14.02 8.18 -11.34
C ASN A 59 14.13 7.00 -12.33
N GLU A 60 13.79 7.22 -13.58
CA GLU A 60 13.84 6.20 -14.64
C GLU A 60 15.24 5.60 -14.80
N GLN A 61 16.28 6.42 -14.68
CA GLN A 61 17.68 6.01 -14.75
C GLN A 61 18.18 5.26 -13.53
N ARG A 62 17.38 5.19 -12.46
CA ARG A 62 17.72 4.54 -11.18
C ARG A 62 18.95 5.12 -10.45
N ASP A 63 19.38 6.30 -10.81
CA ASP A 63 20.58 6.96 -10.27
C ASP A 63 20.26 8.05 -9.23
N ALA A 64 19.04 8.59 -9.20
CA ALA A 64 18.63 9.65 -8.28
C ALA A 64 17.24 9.41 -7.67
N LEU A 65 17.02 9.97 -6.48
CA LEU A 65 15.71 10.05 -5.85
C LEU A 65 14.85 11.12 -6.52
N VAL A 66 13.56 10.80 -6.75
CA VAL A 66 12.58 11.78 -7.22
C VAL A 66 12.36 12.84 -6.15
N ARG A 67 12.29 14.10 -6.56
CA ARG A 67 12.12 15.26 -5.68
C ARG A 67 10.85 16.03 -6.02
N ASP A 68 10.31 16.70 -5.02
CA ASP A 68 9.19 17.65 -5.18
C ASP A 68 9.66 19.01 -5.73
N ASP A 69 8.72 19.93 -5.94
CA ASP A 69 8.98 21.28 -6.45
C ASP A 69 9.89 22.13 -5.53
N LYS A 70 10.06 21.71 -4.29
CA LYS A 70 10.94 22.35 -3.31
C LYS A 70 12.31 21.68 -3.23
N GLY A 71 12.58 20.69 -4.09
CA GLY A 71 13.82 19.94 -4.09
C GLY A 71 13.94 18.93 -2.95
N GLN A 72 12.87 18.66 -2.19
CA GLN A 72 12.86 17.65 -1.14
C GLN A 72 12.54 16.27 -1.73
N PRO A 73 13.01 15.15 -1.14
CA PRO A 73 12.61 13.82 -1.57
C PRO A 73 11.09 13.67 -1.56
N LEU A 74 10.51 13.27 -2.69
CA LEU A 74 9.06 13.06 -2.82
C LEU A 74 8.68 11.73 -2.17
N VAL A 75 8.21 11.77 -0.93
CA VAL A 75 7.81 10.57 -0.20
C VAL A 75 6.44 10.11 -0.67
N TRP A 76 6.38 8.85 -1.09
CA TRP A 76 5.15 8.12 -1.36
C TRP A 76 4.79 7.20 -0.21
N VAL A 77 3.49 6.94 -0.05
CA VAL A 77 2.96 5.98 0.92
C VAL A 77 2.23 4.87 0.16
N ALA A 78 2.73 3.66 0.26
CA ALA A 78 1.99 2.48 -0.19
C ALA A 78 1.26 1.87 1.00
N GLN A 79 -0.06 1.88 0.93
CA GLN A 79 -0.90 1.10 1.82
C GLN A 79 -0.89 -0.35 1.35
N MET A 80 -0.75 -1.25 2.30
CA MET A 80 -0.80 -2.69 2.08
C MET A 80 -1.93 -3.28 2.92
N GLU A 81 -2.10 -4.58 2.82
CA GLU A 81 -3.01 -5.35 3.66
C GLU A 81 -2.72 -5.11 5.15
N SER A 82 -3.48 -5.75 6.03
CA SER A 82 -3.24 -5.67 7.48
C SER A 82 -1.82 -6.08 7.86
N ALA A 83 -1.35 -5.60 9.01
CA ALA A 83 -0.04 -6.00 9.54
C ALA A 83 0.12 -7.53 9.67
N ALA A 84 -0.98 -8.24 9.97
CA ALA A 84 -0.96 -9.71 10.06
C ALA A 84 -0.69 -10.38 8.70
N GLN A 85 -1.28 -9.86 7.62
CA GLN A 85 -1.03 -10.38 6.27
C GLN A 85 0.38 -10.01 5.79
N ALA A 86 0.81 -8.77 5.99
CA ALA A 86 2.17 -8.33 5.67
C ALA A 86 3.23 -9.23 6.36
N LEU A 87 2.99 -9.57 7.62
CA LEU A 87 3.88 -10.49 8.36
C LEU A 87 3.91 -11.90 7.76
N LYS A 88 2.76 -12.45 7.34
CA LYS A 88 2.69 -13.74 6.63
C LYS A 88 3.48 -13.72 5.33
N ASP A 89 3.45 -12.61 4.61
CA ASP A 89 4.22 -12.40 3.39
C ASP A 89 5.70 -12.14 3.66
N GLY A 90 6.11 -12.05 4.93
CA GLY A 90 7.48 -11.78 5.35
C GLY A 90 7.87 -10.31 5.28
N VAL A 91 6.91 -9.40 5.13
CA VAL A 91 7.16 -7.95 5.10
C VAL A 91 7.19 -7.42 6.52
N THR A 92 8.37 -7.04 6.97
CA THR A 92 8.61 -6.51 8.33
C THR A 92 9.57 -5.33 8.28
N ARG A 93 9.77 -4.65 9.40
CA ARG A 93 10.81 -3.61 9.52
C ARG A 93 12.21 -4.17 9.32
N GLU A 94 12.43 -5.42 9.71
CA GLU A 94 13.71 -6.11 9.60
C GLU A 94 14.00 -6.57 8.17
N SER A 95 12.97 -7.02 7.43
CA SER A 95 13.11 -7.40 6.02
C SER A 95 13.20 -6.19 5.07
N PHE A 96 12.61 -5.04 5.46
CA PHE A 96 12.68 -3.78 4.71
C PHE A 96 13.25 -2.65 5.57
N PRO A 97 14.52 -2.73 6.00
CA PRO A 97 15.16 -1.63 6.69
C PRO A 97 15.24 -0.38 5.79
N GLN A 98 15.41 0.78 6.43
CA GLN A 98 15.63 2.03 5.71
C GLN A 98 16.78 1.88 4.70
N GLY A 99 16.60 2.43 3.51
CA GLY A 99 17.59 2.33 2.42
C GLY A 99 17.43 1.09 1.52
N THR A 100 16.52 0.17 1.84
CA THR A 100 16.22 -0.98 0.98
C THR A 100 15.65 -0.51 -0.36
N VAL A 101 16.22 -1.00 -1.45
CA VAL A 101 15.68 -0.82 -2.81
C VAL A 101 14.66 -1.91 -3.09
N PHE A 102 13.50 -1.53 -3.59
CA PHE A 102 12.40 -2.45 -3.90
C PHE A 102 11.61 -1.99 -5.12
N SER A 103 10.77 -2.87 -5.66
CA SER A 103 9.80 -2.54 -6.70
C SER A 103 8.43 -3.12 -6.40
N MET A 104 7.38 -2.36 -6.71
CA MET A 104 5.98 -2.79 -6.67
C MET A 104 5.10 -1.89 -7.52
N GLY A 105 3.91 -2.39 -7.90
CA GLY A 105 2.82 -1.57 -8.41
C GLY A 105 1.91 -1.09 -7.28
N ILE A 106 1.27 0.04 -7.48
CA ILE A 106 0.21 0.53 -6.60
C ILE A 106 -0.92 1.15 -7.42
N HIS A 107 -2.14 1.04 -6.92
CA HIS A 107 -3.28 1.81 -7.38
C HIS A 107 -3.20 3.22 -6.77
N PRO A 108 -2.96 4.28 -7.57
CA PRO A 108 -2.76 5.61 -7.04
C PRO A 108 -4.04 6.20 -6.46
N ARG A 109 -3.90 7.19 -5.59
CA ARG A 109 -5.04 7.97 -5.11
C ARG A 109 -5.65 8.81 -6.24
N ARG A 110 -6.99 8.86 -6.28
CA ARG A 110 -7.75 9.67 -7.25
C ARG A 110 -7.54 11.18 -7.07
N ASP A 111 -7.16 11.63 -5.87
CA ASP A 111 -6.89 13.04 -5.55
C ASP A 111 -5.46 13.49 -5.91
N GLY A 112 -4.66 12.60 -6.51
CA GLY A 112 -3.30 12.90 -6.98
C GLY A 112 -2.23 12.99 -5.88
N LYS A 113 -2.60 12.78 -4.61
CA LYS A 113 -1.60 12.75 -3.52
C LYS A 113 -0.63 11.57 -3.69
N PRO A 114 0.63 11.70 -3.24
CA PRO A 114 1.65 10.66 -3.39
C PRO A 114 1.40 9.48 -2.45
N ALA A 115 0.33 8.74 -2.69
CA ALA A 115 -0.04 7.53 -1.99
C ALA A 115 -0.82 6.59 -2.91
N GLY A 116 -0.87 5.32 -2.53
CA GLY A 116 -1.63 4.31 -3.26
C GLY A 116 -1.81 3.04 -2.44
N ASP A 117 -2.65 2.15 -2.96
CA ASP A 117 -2.86 0.80 -2.43
C ASP A 117 -2.10 -0.22 -3.29
N ARG A 118 -1.39 -1.14 -2.65
CA ARG A 118 -0.64 -2.19 -3.37
C ARG A 118 -1.56 -3.12 -4.16
N GLY A 119 -2.76 -3.39 -3.68
CA GLY A 119 -3.63 -4.40 -4.28
C GLY A 119 -2.94 -5.77 -4.36
N MET A 120 -3.05 -6.41 -5.51
CA MET A 120 -2.46 -7.73 -5.79
C MET A 120 -1.07 -7.66 -6.45
N SER A 121 -0.47 -6.48 -6.53
CA SER A 121 0.87 -6.33 -7.13
C SER A 121 1.93 -7.14 -6.39
N GLY A 122 2.86 -7.71 -7.13
CA GLY A 122 4.09 -8.27 -6.57
C GLY A 122 4.92 -7.21 -5.84
N LEU A 123 5.63 -7.65 -4.82
CA LEU A 123 6.60 -6.84 -4.09
C LEU A 123 7.96 -7.55 -4.15
N PHE A 124 8.94 -6.89 -4.73
CA PHE A 124 10.29 -7.45 -4.92
C PHE A 124 11.32 -6.54 -4.28
N GLN A 125 12.16 -7.11 -3.45
CA GLN A 125 13.34 -6.46 -2.91
C GLN A 125 14.51 -6.75 -3.85
N CYS A 126 15.25 -5.73 -4.25
CA CYS A 126 16.51 -5.92 -4.94
C CYS A 126 17.56 -6.56 -4.01
N ALA A 127 18.50 -7.30 -4.54
CA ALA A 127 19.63 -7.77 -3.78
C ALA A 127 20.38 -6.60 -3.12
N LYS A 128 20.91 -6.81 -1.91
CA LYS A 128 21.57 -5.75 -1.13
C LYS A 128 22.68 -5.07 -1.94
N GLY A 129 22.64 -3.75 -2.00
CA GLY A 129 23.63 -2.94 -2.71
C GLY A 129 23.44 -2.91 -4.23
N THR A 130 22.34 -3.47 -4.75
CA THR A 130 22.04 -3.46 -6.19
C THR A 130 20.85 -2.57 -6.50
N LYS A 131 20.77 -2.17 -7.76
CA LYS A 131 19.62 -1.48 -8.36
C LYS A 131 19.33 -2.12 -9.73
N PRO A 132 18.09 -2.09 -10.20
CA PRO A 132 17.79 -2.53 -11.55
C PRO A 132 18.36 -1.54 -12.59
N GLU A 133 18.52 -2.00 -13.80
CA GLU A 133 18.85 -1.14 -14.95
C GLU A 133 17.74 -0.11 -15.21
N PRO A 134 18.01 0.97 -15.96
CA PRO A 134 17.00 1.93 -16.38
C PRO A 134 15.78 1.25 -17.01
N GLY A 135 14.59 1.67 -16.57
CA GLY A 135 13.32 1.10 -17.04
C GLY A 135 13.00 -0.32 -16.55
N LYS A 136 13.89 -0.94 -15.75
CA LYS A 136 13.66 -2.26 -15.13
C LYS A 136 13.25 -2.13 -13.66
N HIS A 137 12.82 -3.27 -13.09
CA HIS A 137 12.39 -3.40 -11.71
C HIS A 137 13.16 -4.51 -11.00
N CYS A 138 13.02 -4.60 -9.65
CA CYS A 138 13.81 -5.53 -8.83
C CYS A 138 13.58 -7.01 -9.16
N ASP A 139 12.44 -7.38 -9.75
CA ASP A 139 12.16 -8.74 -10.23
C ASP A 139 13.16 -9.20 -11.30
N SER A 140 13.76 -8.26 -12.06
CA SER A 140 14.78 -8.53 -13.06
C SER A 140 16.21 -8.64 -12.50
N VAL A 141 16.43 -8.29 -11.24
CA VAL A 141 17.76 -8.27 -10.61
C VAL A 141 18.11 -9.66 -10.07
N ALA A 142 19.29 -10.17 -10.40
CA ALA A 142 19.78 -11.44 -9.84
C ALA A 142 19.88 -11.36 -8.30
N GLY A 143 19.38 -12.39 -7.61
CA GLY A 143 19.36 -12.43 -6.14
C GLY A 143 18.28 -11.54 -5.50
N ASN A 144 17.29 -11.08 -6.29
CA ASN A 144 16.09 -10.43 -5.75
C ASN A 144 15.31 -11.38 -4.83
N LYS A 145 14.43 -10.80 -4.02
CA LYS A 145 13.54 -11.55 -3.15
C LYS A 145 12.11 -11.07 -3.34
N ALA A 146 11.20 -12.00 -3.67
CA ALA A 146 9.76 -11.76 -3.73
C ALA A 146 9.13 -11.88 -2.34
N PHE A 147 8.11 -11.08 -2.07
CA PHE A 147 7.32 -11.06 -0.83
C PHE A 147 5.83 -11.17 -1.16
N GLY A 148 5.19 -12.22 -0.62
CA GLY A 148 3.82 -12.56 -0.98
C GLY A 148 3.72 -13.12 -2.39
N ALA A 149 2.50 -13.14 -2.92
CA ALA A 149 2.22 -13.54 -4.30
C ALA A 149 2.09 -12.30 -5.22
N GLY A 150 2.17 -12.53 -6.52
CA GLY A 150 1.97 -11.51 -7.55
C GLY A 150 3.24 -11.21 -8.34
N GLU A 151 3.02 -10.56 -9.46
CA GLU A 151 4.07 -10.07 -10.37
C GLU A 151 4.08 -8.53 -10.36
N ILE A 152 5.15 -7.92 -10.84
CA ILE A 152 5.13 -6.48 -11.12
C ILE A 152 4.16 -6.24 -12.27
N PRO A 153 3.07 -5.48 -12.06
CA PRO A 153 2.11 -5.21 -13.13
C PRO A 153 2.75 -4.33 -14.22
N LYS A 154 2.12 -4.34 -15.38
CA LYS A 154 2.44 -3.31 -16.38
C LYS A 154 1.90 -1.97 -15.90
N GLU A 155 2.69 -0.92 -16.07
CA GLU A 155 2.21 0.44 -15.81
C GLU A 155 1.07 0.81 -16.75
N GLY A 156 0.03 1.46 -16.25
CA GLY A 156 -1.17 1.82 -17.00
C GLY A 156 -2.39 1.07 -16.53
N ALA A 157 -3.22 0.58 -17.47
CA ALA A 157 -4.47 -0.11 -17.13
C ALA A 157 -4.23 -1.41 -16.34
N ALA A 158 -5.02 -1.59 -15.27
CA ALA A 158 -5.05 -2.79 -14.43
C ALA A 158 -6.01 -3.83 -15.00
#